data_d7f2f0c18c21e48e9907b1458c74dd2d
#
_entry.id   d7f2f0c18c21e48e9907b1458c74dd2d
#
_cell.length_a   1.000
_cell.length_b   1.000
_cell.length_c   1.000
_cell.angle_alpha   90.00
_cell.angle_beta   90.00
_cell.angle_gamma   90.00
#
_symmetry.space_group_name_H-M   'P 1'
#
loop_
_entity.id
_entity.type
_entity.pdbx_description
1 polymer ?
#
loop_
_entity_poly.entity_id
_entity_poly.type
_entity_poly.pdbx_seq_one_letter_code
_entity_poly.pdbx_strand_id
1 'polypeptide(L)'
;MKKRMSVILALTMAATTMFSAVPAMAKDGDVVNITIWSPTDREQVEAWWTEKIAEWNEANPNIQVSREAIDRSDSYAYDNKIATAVTSNDLPDIFYVDGPQVSYYAANGISIPLSDYFTEDDLSDFVPSSIAQNTYDGQLYAIGATESSVAFYYNKDYLKECGVDTDDLDSRTLDNPITWDEMAEIAEKCTTDNYVGAHIIMDHGEGLPYALEPMYISEGKDYISEDGKEADGYVNSEEAVKTTSYLADLIAKGYANIEPITDEFLNGACATMLG
;
A
#
# COMPACT_ATOMS: atom_id res chain seq x y z
N MET A 1 -13.10 56.85 -32.08
CA MET A 1 -12.16 56.90 -30.96
C MET A 1 -12.81 56.22 -29.78
N LYS A 2 -12.81 54.90 -29.76
CA LYS A 2 -13.18 54.01 -28.62
C LYS A 2 -12.56 52.69 -28.94
N LYS A 3 -11.60 52.26 -28.15
CA LYS A 3 -11.02 50.89 -27.98
C LYS A 3 -9.54 51.03 -27.67
N ARG A 4 -9.20 51.08 -26.40
CA ARG A 4 -7.91 50.70 -25.82
C ARG A 4 -7.94 51.02 -24.31
N MET A 5 -8.72 50.23 -23.56
CA MET A 5 -8.65 50.23 -22.10
C MET A 5 -9.34 48.96 -21.57
N SER A 6 -8.71 47.84 -21.74
CA SER A 6 -9.14 46.56 -21.13
C SER A 6 -8.08 45.47 -21.28
N VAL A 7 -6.82 45.69 -20.98
CA VAL A 7 -5.77 44.64 -20.94
C VAL A 7 -4.75 44.88 -19.81
N ILE A 8 -5.03 45.64 -18.80
CA ILE A 8 -4.13 45.82 -17.66
C ILE A 8 -4.94 45.57 -16.37
N LEU A 9 -5.46 44.39 -16.18
CA LEU A 9 -5.99 43.97 -14.87
C LEU A 9 -6.00 42.42 -14.70
N ALA A 10 -5.00 41.75 -15.19
CA ALA A 10 -4.90 40.30 -15.06
C ALA A 10 -3.47 39.78 -14.75
N LEU A 11 -2.62 40.59 -14.13
CA LEU A 11 -1.25 40.15 -13.81
C LEU A 11 -0.75 40.69 -12.47
N THR A 12 -1.58 40.66 -11.43
CA THR A 12 -1.13 40.96 -10.05
C THR A 12 -2.00 40.24 -9.03
N MET A 13 -2.01 38.88 -9.08
CA MET A 13 -2.40 38.02 -7.96
C MET A 13 -1.70 36.66 -8.06
N ALA A 14 -0.41 36.69 -8.03
CA ALA A 14 0.42 35.55 -7.70
C ALA A 14 1.46 36.01 -6.69
N ALA A 15 0.98 36.61 -5.59
CA ALA A 15 1.77 36.75 -4.39
C ALA A 15 1.49 35.46 -3.58
N THR A 16 2.34 34.50 -3.76
CA THR A 16 2.55 33.37 -2.87
C THR A 16 2.65 33.87 -1.43
N THR A 17 1.56 33.77 -0.68
CA THR A 17 1.64 33.72 0.76
C THR A 17 2.19 32.34 1.11
N MET A 18 3.52 32.20 1.13
CA MET A 18 4.13 31.19 1.97
C MET A 18 3.72 31.54 3.40
N PHE A 19 2.67 30.90 3.88
CA PHE A 19 2.45 30.77 5.30
C PHE A 19 3.55 29.83 5.79
N SER A 20 4.68 30.41 6.20
CA SER A 20 5.54 29.76 7.16
C SER A 20 4.67 29.57 8.40
N ALA A 21 4.18 28.35 8.59
CA ALA A 21 3.67 27.91 9.87
C ALA A 21 4.86 28.07 10.85
N VAL A 22 4.88 29.18 11.59
CA VAL A 22 5.76 29.31 12.75
C VAL A 22 5.23 28.27 13.72
N PRO A 23 6.00 27.24 14.08
CA PRO A 23 5.55 26.30 15.10
C PRO A 23 5.22 27.15 16.34
N ALA A 24 3.99 27.04 16.82
CA ALA A 24 3.61 27.64 18.07
C ALA A 24 4.46 26.95 19.15
N MET A 25 5.53 27.59 19.61
CA MET A 25 6.29 27.09 20.73
C MET A 25 5.37 27.10 21.94
N ALA A 26 5.03 25.93 22.46
CA ALA A 26 4.31 25.78 23.71
C ALA A 26 5.08 26.54 24.79
N LYS A 27 4.37 27.31 25.60
CA LYS A 27 4.99 27.96 26.76
C LYS A 27 5.30 26.89 27.81
N ASP A 28 6.36 27.12 28.59
CA ASP A 28 6.70 26.27 29.75
C ASP A 28 5.46 26.07 30.64
N GLY A 29 4.95 24.82 30.70
CA GLY A 29 3.77 24.43 31.47
C GLY A 29 2.48 24.18 30.67
N ASP A 30 2.45 24.46 29.38
CA ASP A 30 1.30 24.11 28.52
C ASP A 30 1.34 22.60 28.14
N VAL A 31 0.19 21.94 28.21
CA VAL A 31 0.05 20.57 27.73
C VAL A 31 -0.06 20.58 26.20
N VAL A 32 0.83 19.84 25.53
CA VAL A 32 0.77 19.62 24.09
C VAL A 32 -0.17 18.44 23.84
N ASN A 33 -1.15 18.62 22.96
CA ASN A 33 -2.05 17.55 22.53
C ASN A 33 -1.66 17.11 21.13
N ILE A 34 -1.41 15.82 20.97
CA ILE A 34 -1.08 15.17 19.70
C ILE A 34 -2.27 14.31 19.26
N THR A 35 -2.70 14.50 18.05
CA THR A 35 -3.78 13.73 17.44
C THR A 35 -3.24 12.74 16.41
N ILE A 36 -3.68 11.49 16.49
CA ILE A 36 -3.35 10.41 15.55
C ILE A 36 -4.62 10.00 14.82
N TRP A 37 -4.60 9.97 13.49
CA TRP A 37 -5.63 9.29 12.69
C TRP A 37 -5.08 7.98 12.14
N SER A 38 -5.86 6.93 12.32
CA SER A 38 -5.55 5.62 11.73
C SER A 38 -6.83 4.89 11.35
N PRO A 39 -6.77 3.91 10.43
CA PRO A 39 -7.90 3.04 10.19
C PRO A 39 -8.30 2.26 11.45
N THR A 40 -9.57 1.84 11.51
CA THR A 40 -10.00 0.81 12.46
C THR A 40 -9.34 -0.53 12.09
N ASP A 41 -9.08 -1.35 13.09
CA ASP A 41 -8.48 -2.67 12.94
C ASP A 41 -9.25 -3.70 13.81
N ARG A 42 -8.71 -4.91 13.89
CA ARG A 42 -9.24 -5.98 14.74
C ARG A 42 -9.25 -5.57 16.21
N GLU A 43 -10.17 -6.13 16.98
CA GLU A 43 -10.39 -5.84 18.39
C GLU A 43 -9.08 -5.87 19.22
N GLN A 44 -8.18 -6.80 18.93
CA GLN A 44 -6.90 -6.92 19.63
C GLN A 44 -5.97 -5.71 19.37
N VAL A 45 -5.97 -5.18 18.15
CA VAL A 45 -5.18 -4.00 17.77
C VAL A 45 -5.79 -2.74 18.39
N GLU A 46 -7.11 -2.63 18.40
CA GLU A 46 -7.81 -1.52 19.06
C GLU A 46 -7.56 -1.50 20.58
N ALA A 47 -7.57 -2.68 21.22
CA ALA A 47 -7.22 -2.81 22.63
C ALA A 47 -5.78 -2.40 22.90
N TRP A 48 -4.84 -2.81 22.06
CA TRP A 48 -3.43 -2.43 22.14
C TRP A 48 -3.25 -0.91 22.04
N TRP A 49 -3.90 -0.25 21.07
CA TRP A 49 -3.85 1.20 20.93
C TRP A 49 -4.34 1.91 22.21
N THR A 50 -5.45 1.44 22.75
CA THR A 50 -6.04 2.00 23.96
C THR A 50 -5.07 1.91 25.14
N GLU A 51 -4.44 0.73 25.33
CA GLU A 51 -3.45 0.51 26.39
C GLU A 51 -2.22 1.37 26.18
N LYS A 52 -1.64 1.40 24.98
CA LYS A 52 -0.39 2.12 24.72
C LYS A 52 -0.54 3.64 24.81
N ILE A 53 -1.66 4.18 24.37
CA ILE A 53 -1.96 5.61 24.54
C ILE A 53 -2.12 5.96 26.02
N ALA A 54 -2.79 5.10 26.80
CA ALA A 54 -2.92 5.34 28.23
C ALA A 54 -1.57 5.30 28.97
N GLU A 55 -0.71 4.32 28.67
CA GLU A 55 0.65 4.21 29.20
C GLU A 55 1.50 5.46 28.83
N TRP A 56 1.44 5.89 27.57
CA TRP A 56 2.15 7.08 27.12
C TRP A 56 1.69 8.33 27.89
N ASN A 57 0.39 8.55 27.99
CA ASN A 57 -0.20 9.71 28.60
C ASN A 57 0.08 9.78 30.11
N GLU A 58 0.15 8.63 30.80
CA GLU A 58 0.56 8.56 32.20
C GLU A 58 2.04 8.92 32.36
N ALA A 59 2.89 8.40 31.47
CA ALA A 59 4.33 8.65 31.52
C ALA A 59 4.72 10.07 31.08
N ASN A 60 3.89 10.73 30.26
CA ASN A 60 4.18 12.03 29.64
C ASN A 60 3.08 13.05 29.89
N PRO A 61 2.92 13.57 31.13
CA PRO A 61 1.80 14.44 31.50
C PRO A 61 1.74 15.76 30.70
N ASN A 62 2.85 16.18 30.11
CA ASN A 62 2.94 17.42 29.33
C ASN A 62 2.71 17.17 27.80
N ILE A 63 2.62 15.93 27.36
CA ILE A 63 2.38 15.56 25.95
C ILE A 63 1.31 14.48 25.95
N GLN A 64 0.09 14.86 25.64
CA GLN A 64 -1.05 13.97 25.64
C GLN A 64 -1.39 13.53 24.21
N VAL A 65 -1.55 12.26 24.00
CA VAL A 65 -1.90 11.65 22.71
C VAL A 65 -3.35 11.22 22.72
N SER A 66 -4.04 11.50 21.63
CA SER A 66 -5.37 10.95 21.33
C SER A 66 -5.36 10.31 19.94
N ARG A 67 -6.19 9.29 19.74
CA ARG A 67 -6.34 8.63 18.45
C ARG A 67 -7.79 8.66 18.00
N GLU A 68 -8.03 9.01 16.76
CA GLU A 68 -9.29 8.80 16.08
C GLU A 68 -9.15 7.58 15.16
N ALA A 69 -9.90 6.52 15.46
CA ALA A 69 -10.02 5.35 14.62
C ALA A 69 -11.10 5.59 13.56
N ILE A 70 -10.73 5.50 12.28
CA ILE A 70 -11.61 5.81 11.15
C ILE A 70 -12.01 4.51 10.49
N ASP A 71 -13.31 4.30 10.32
CA ASP A 71 -13.86 3.09 9.73
C ASP A 71 -13.37 2.91 8.28
N ARG A 72 -12.96 1.70 7.93
CA ARG A 72 -12.55 1.24 6.60
C ARG A 72 -13.61 0.33 5.94
N SER A 73 -14.84 0.34 6.40
CA SER A 73 -15.93 -0.45 5.80
C SER A 73 -16.19 -0.09 4.32
N ASP A 74 -15.86 1.15 3.94
CA ASP A 74 -15.67 1.57 2.55
C ASP A 74 -14.16 1.69 2.30
N SER A 75 -13.64 0.97 1.31
CA SER A 75 -12.21 0.89 0.99
C SER A 75 -11.51 2.24 0.86
N TYR A 76 -12.26 3.31 0.56
CA TYR A 76 -11.73 4.65 0.37
C TYR A 76 -12.12 5.65 1.47
N ALA A 77 -12.86 5.25 2.50
CA ALA A 77 -13.37 6.17 3.52
C ALA A 77 -12.23 6.91 4.24
N TYR A 78 -11.17 6.19 4.58
CA TYR A 78 -10.00 6.76 5.24
C TYR A 78 -9.27 7.76 4.34
N ASP A 79 -8.97 7.38 3.09
CA ASP A 79 -8.26 8.23 2.12
C ASP A 79 -9.06 9.48 1.77
N ASN A 80 -10.36 9.34 1.60
CA ASN A 80 -11.28 10.47 1.38
C ASN A 80 -11.28 11.45 2.56
N LYS A 81 -11.18 10.95 3.80
CA LYS A 81 -11.08 11.79 4.98
C LYS A 81 -9.76 12.58 4.98
N ILE A 82 -8.63 11.92 4.69
CA ILE A 82 -7.33 12.59 4.57
C ILE A 82 -7.38 13.65 3.46
N ALA A 83 -7.87 13.31 2.27
CA ALA A 83 -7.99 14.24 1.15
C ALA A 83 -8.86 15.48 1.50
N THR A 84 -9.94 15.27 2.25
CA THR A 84 -10.79 16.35 2.74
C THR A 84 -10.04 17.23 3.74
N ALA A 85 -9.33 16.64 4.67
CA ALA A 85 -8.55 17.34 5.69
C ALA A 85 -7.39 18.14 5.08
N VAL A 86 -6.72 17.62 4.04
CA VAL A 86 -5.74 18.37 3.25
C VAL A 86 -6.36 19.63 2.67
N THR A 87 -7.56 19.52 2.07
CA THR A 87 -8.23 20.64 1.44
C THR A 87 -8.71 21.70 2.45
N SER A 88 -9.15 21.27 3.62
CA SER A 88 -9.63 22.14 4.71
C SER A 88 -8.52 22.64 5.63
N ASN A 89 -7.29 22.17 5.47
CA ASN A 89 -6.16 22.42 6.35
C ASN A 89 -6.45 22.01 7.81
N ASP A 90 -7.05 20.84 7.98
CA ASP A 90 -7.48 20.26 9.26
C ASP A 90 -6.93 18.82 9.41
N LEU A 91 -5.66 18.65 9.08
CA LEU A 91 -4.95 17.39 9.25
C LEU A 91 -4.63 17.15 10.73
N PRO A 92 -4.59 15.88 11.18
CA PRO A 92 -4.05 15.53 12.47
C PRO A 92 -2.52 15.75 12.51
N ASP A 93 -1.93 15.65 13.67
CA ASP A 93 -0.47 15.74 13.83
C ASP A 93 0.23 14.52 13.24
N ILE A 94 -0.41 13.34 13.34
CA ILE A 94 0.08 12.08 12.81
C ILE A 94 -1.08 11.34 12.10
N PHE A 95 -0.82 10.77 10.95
CA PHE A 95 -1.79 9.92 10.27
C PHE A 95 -1.12 8.71 9.62
N TYR A 96 -1.86 7.63 9.53
CA TYR A 96 -1.45 6.45 8.78
C TYR A 96 -1.50 6.73 7.28
N VAL A 97 -0.58 6.12 6.56
CA VAL A 97 -0.51 6.20 5.10
C VAL A 97 -0.07 4.84 4.55
N ASP A 98 -0.67 4.39 3.47
CA ASP A 98 -0.18 3.24 2.74
C ASP A 98 1.11 3.60 1.99
N GLY A 99 2.08 2.68 1.97
CA GLY A 99 3.41 2.93 1.42
C GLY A 99 3.44 3.57 0.04
N PRO A 100 2.64 3.09 -0.94
CA PRO A 100 2.56 3.70 -2.28
C PRO A 100 2.19 5.18 -2.30
N GLN A 101 1.51 5.68 -1.27
CA GLN A 101 1.07 7.08 -1.18
C GLN A 101 2.08 8.01 -0.53
N VAL A 102 3.12 7.49 0.14
CA VAL A 102 4.12 8.30 0.86
C VAL A 102 4.75 9.34 -0.05
N SER A 103 5.19 8.94 -1.25
CA SER A 103 5.79 9.86 -2.23
C SER A 103 4.83 10.98 -2.65
N TYR A 104 3.55 10.68 -2.80
CA TYR A 104 2.53 11.68 -3.14
C TYR A 104 2.37 12.72 -2.01
N TYR A 105 2.28 12.29 -0.76
CA TYR A 105 2.15 13.21 0.37
C TYR A 105 3.42 14.02 0.61
N ALA A 106 4.59 13.41 0.42
CA ALA A 106 5.87 14.11 0.50
C ALA A 106 6.00 15.18 -0.59
N ALA A 107 5.77 14.82 -1.87
CA ALA A 107 5.88 15.74 -3.00
C ALA A 107 4.93 16.93 -2.94
N ASN A 108 3.77 16.75 -2.30
CA ASN A 108 2.77 17.81 -2.13
C ASN A 108 2.91 18.59 -0.81
N GLY A 109 3.93 18.31 0.01
CA GLY A 109 4.17 18.98 1.29
C GLY A 109 3.08 18.73 2.33
N ILE A 110 2.38 17.60 2.24
CA ILE A 110 1.34 17.16 3.19
C ILE A 110 2.01 16.53 4.41
N SER A 111 3.03 15.70 4.19
CA SER A 111 3.91 15.17 5.22
C SER A 111 5.23 15.94 5.27
N ILE A 112 5.88 15.93 6.41
CA ILE A 112 7.18 16.57 6.64
C ILE A 112 8.30 15.52 6.62
N PRO A 113 9.55 15.88 6.26
CA PRO A 113 10.68 14.98 6.37
C PRO A 113 10.97 14.65 7.85
N LEU A 114 11.26 13.37 8.09
CA LEU A 114 11.53 12.80 9.41
C LEU A 114 13.01 12.47 9.62
N SER A 115 13.86 12.59 8.60
CA SER A 115 15.27 12.16 8.63
C SER A 115 16.08 12.78 9.79
N ASP A 116 15.78 14.02 10.17
CA ASP A 116 16.49 14.71 11.26
C ASP A 116 16.08 14.22 12.66
N TYR A 117 15.01 13.43 12.77
CA TYR A 117 14.45 12.96 14.04
C TYR A 117 14.82 11.51 14.36
N PHE A 118 15.41 10.79 13.40
CA PHE A 118 15.79 9.39 13.55
C PHE A 118 17.29 9.22 13.25
N THR A 119 17.97 8.47 14.11
CA THR A 119 19.35 8.07 13.89
C THR A 119 19.42 6.79 13.07
N GLU A 120 20.58 6.43 12.53
CA GLU A 120 20.80 5.13 11.87
C GLU A 120 20.51 3.96 12.83
N ASP A 121 20.79 4.13 14.13
CA ASP A 121 20.50 3.10 15.15
C ASP A 121 19.00 2.91 15.34
N ASP A 122 18.22 4.00 15.39
CA ASP A 122 16.76 3.93 15.45
C ASP A 122 16.14 3.20 14.26
N LEU A 123 16.73 3.35 13.07
CA LEU A 123 16.24 2.77 11.83
C LEU A 123 16.78 1.36 11.58
N SER A 124 17.78 0.91 12.31
CA SER A 124 18.47 -0.38 12.08
C SER A 124 17.59 -1.60 12.33
N ASP A 125 16.50 -1.45 13.11
CA ASP A 125 15.54 -2.52 13.41
C ASP A 125 14.44 -2.67 12.34
N PHE A 126 14.33 -1.70 11.43
CA PHE A 126 13.36 -1.75 10.33
C PHE A 126 13.90 -2.54 9.14
N VAL A 127 13.03 -3.27 8.45
CA VAL A 127 13.41 -3.95 7.21
C VAL A 127 13.74 -2.92 6.12
N PRO A 128 14.76 -3.20 5.29
CA PRO A 128 15.22 -2.23 4.28
C PRO A 128 14.15 -1.80 3.28
N SER A 129 13.23 -2.71 2.90
CA SER A 129 12.11 -2.41 2.01
C SER A 129 11.19 -1.34 2.59
N SER A 130 10.88 -1.42 3.88
CA SER A 130 10.06 -0.41 4.57
C SER A 130 10.73 0.97 4.58
N ILE A 131 12.04 1.04 4.84
CA ILE A 131 12.77 2.31 4.76
C ILE A 131 12.78 2.87 3.34
N ALA A 132 13.02 2.02 2.34
CA ALA A 132 13.04 2.44 0.94
C ALA A 132 11.67 2.99 0.49
N GLN A 133 10.58 2.28 0.81
CA GLN A 133 9.22 2.68 0.47
C GLN A 133 8.82 4.02 1.11
N ASN A 134 9.31 4.29 2.32
CA ASN A 134 9.00 5.50 3.09
C ASN A 134 9.96 6.67 2.81
N THR A 135 10.87 6.52 1.84
CA THR A 135 11.85 7.53 1.44
C THR A 135 11.47 8.17 0.11
N TYR A 136 11.41 9.49 0.07
CA TYR A 136 11.18 10.29 -1.13
C TYR A 136 12.28 11.35 -1.26
N ASP A 137 12.88 11.48 -2.45
CA ASP A 137 13.99 12.42 -2.75
C ASP A 137 15.12 12.38 -1.70
N GLY A 138 15.46 11.16 -1.23
CA GLY A 138 16.53 10.93 -0.24
C GLY A 138 16.17 11.30 1.20
N GLN A 139 14.93 11.63 1.50
CA GLN A 139 14.45 11.95 2.85
C GLN A 139 13.38 10.96 3.30
N LEU A 140 13.43 10.56 4.57
CA LEU A 140 12.39 9.71 5.19
C LEU A 140 11.16 10.56 5.50
N TYR A 141 9.97 10.09 5.13
CA TYR A 141 8.68 10.80 5.35
C TYR A 141 7.68 10.01 6.17
N ALA A 142 7.88 8.71 6.32
CA ALA A 142 7.04 7.88 7.17
C ALA A 142 7.89 6.79 7.85
N ILE A 143 7.33 6.18 8.90
CA ILE A 143 7.90 5.00 9.56
C ILE A 143 6.94 3.85 9.36
N GLY A 144 7.44 2.71 8.88
CA GLY A 144 6.64 1.52 8.65
C GLY A 144 6.13 0.93 9.97
N ALA A 145 4.81 0.91 10.14
CA ALA A 145 4.18 0.28 11.30
C ALA A 145 3.94 -1.22 11.07
N THR A 146 3.70 -1.60 9.81
CA THR A 146 3.51 -2.98 9.36
C THR A 146 4.15 -3.14 7.98
N GLU A 147 4.55 -4.38 7.68
CA GLU A 147 5.05 -4.77 6.36
C GLU A 147 4.31 -6.01 5.92
N SER A 148 4.06 -6.16 4.64
CA SER A 148 3.42 -7.34 4.07
C SER A 148 4.12 -7.78 2.79
N SER A 149 3.86 -9.02 2.37
CA SER A 149 4.39 -9.56 1.13
C SER A 149 3.35 -10.45 0.46
N VAL A 150 3.43 -10.55 -0.85
CA VAL A 150 2.63 -11.49 -1.62
C VAL A 150 3.29 -12.88 -1.59
N ALA A 151 2.48 -13.91 -1.41
CA ALA A 151 2.94 -15.30 -1.41
C ALA A 151 1.99 -16.20 -2.21
N PHE A 152 2.52 -17.34 -2.65
CA PHE A 152 1.71 -18.39 -3.25
C PHE A 152 1.20 -19.35 -2.17
N TYR A 153 -0.12 -19.31 -1.97
CA TYR A 153 -0.83 -20.20 -1.04
C TYR A 153 -1.46 -21.35 -1.81
N TYR A 154 -1.50 -22.54 -1.23
CA TYR A 154 -2.17 -23.69 -1.84
C TYR A 154 -2.83 -24.60 -0.81
N ASN A 155 -3.95 -25.19 -1.18
CA ASN A 155 -4.66 -26.18 -0.39
C ASN A 155 -4.06 -27.57 -0.68
N LYS A 156 -3.32 -28.12 0.28
CA LYS A 156 -2.61 -29.39 0.12
C LYS A 156 -3.53 -30.58 -0.22
N ASP A 157 -4.74 -30.56 0.31
CA ASP A 157 -5.68 -31.66 0.05
C ASP A 157 -6.18 -31.60 -1.39
N TYR A 158 -6.57 -30.41 -1.88
CA TYR A 158 -6.98 -30.22 -3.27
C TYR A 158 -5.85 -30.54 -4.25
N LEU A 159 -4.63 -30.10 -3.95
CA LEU A 159 -3.48 -30.39 -4.82
C LEU A 159 -3.19 -31.89 -4.91
N LYS A 160 -3.28 -32.63 -3.80
CA LYS A 160 -3.13 -34.08 -3.77
C LYS A 160 -4.24 -34.79 -4.56
N GLU A 161 -5.48 -34.33 -4.44
CA GLU A 161 -6.61 -34.85 -5.24
C GLU A 161 -6.38 -34.66 -6.73
N CYS A 162 -5.75 -33.55 -7.13
CA CYS A 162 -5.39 -33.26 -8.53
C CYS A 162 -4.10 -33.97 -8.97
N GLY A 163 -3.44 -34.72 -8.10
CA GLY A 163 -2.19 -35.42 -8.42
C GLY A 163 -0.96 -34.51 -8.50
N VAL A 164 -0.97 -33.39 -7.80
CA VAL A 164 0.19 -32.49 -7.65
C VAL A 164 1.04 -32.96 -6.46
N ASP A 165 2.35 -33.01 -6.67
CA ASP A 165 3.30 -33.38 -5.60
C ASP A 165 3.51 -32.19 -4.64
N THR A 166 2.84 -32.23 -3.49
CA THR A 166 2.95 -31.19 -2.47
C THR A 166 4.25 -31.25 -1.70
N ASP A 167 4.95 -32.38 -1.64
CA ASP A 167 6.25 -32.49 -0.98
C ASP A 167 7.33 -31.78 -1.81
N ASP A 168 7.22 -31.81 -3.14
CA ASP A 168 8.07 -31.00 -4.01
C ASP A 168 7.83 -29.49 -3.77
N LEU A 169 6.56 -29.06 -3.74
CA LEU A 169 6.23 -27.65 -3.48
C LEU A 169 6.72 -27.17 -2.09
N ASP A 170 6.56 -28.02 -1.05
CA ASP A 170 7.04 -27.70 0.30
C ASP A 170 8.59 -27.59 0.38
N SER A 171 9.29 -28.20 -0.56
CA SER A 171 10.76 -28.15 -0.64
C SER A 171 11.31 -26.93 -1.39
N ARG A 172 10.46 -26.13 -2.01
CA ARG A 172 10.87 -24.96 -2.80
C ARG A 172 11.50 -23.88 -1.91
N THR A 173 12.48 -23.20 -2.46
CA THR A 173 13.27 -22.14 -1.79
C THR A 173 13.45 -20.96 -2.72
N LEU A 174 14.06 -19.88 -2.23
CA LEU A 174 14.42 -18.73 -3.06
C LEU A 174 15.38 -19.07 -4.21
N ASP A 175 16.21 -20.10 -4.03
CA ASP A 175 17.15 -20.58 -5.08
C ASP A 175 16.47 -21.51 -6.09
N ASN A 176 15.30 -22.06 -5.75
CA ASN A 176 14.51 -22.94 -6.60
C ASN A 176 13.01 -22.63 -6.40
N PRO A 177 12.55 -21.42 -6.80
CA PRO A 177 11.15 -21.03 -6.63
C PRO A 177 10.24 -21.80 -7.58
N ILE A 178 8.94 -21.82 -7.27
CA ILE A 178 7.92 -22.19 -8.24
C ILE A 178 7.88 -21.16 -9.36
N THR A 179 7.72 -21.61 -10.59
CA THR A 179 7.59 -20.74 -11.78
C THR A 179 6.13 -20.43 -12.08
N TRP A 180 5.88 -19.36 -12.85
CA TRP A 180 4.54 -19.01 -13.31
C TRP A 180 3.93 -20.08 -14.21
N ASP A 181 4.74 -20.76 -15.02
CA ASP A 181 4.29 -21.89 -15.84
C ASP A 181 3.85 -23.07 -14.98
N GLU A 182 4.60 -23.42 -13.93
CA GLU A 182 4.19 -24.46 -12.97
C GLU A 182 2.90 -24.08 -12.22
N MET A 183 2.74 -22.79 -11.85
CA MET A 183 1.48 -22.31 -11.25
C MET A 183 0.31 -22.45 -12.22
N ALA A 184 0.50 -22.15 -13.52
CA ALA A 184 -0.54 -22.34 -14.53
C ALA A 184 -0.91 -23.81 -14.69
N GLU A 185 0.08 -24.73 -14.71
CA GLU A 185 -0.16 -26.17 -14.78
C GLU A 185 -0.94 -26.68 -13.55
N ILE A 186 -0.62 -26.18 -12.36
CA ILE A 186 -1.37 -26.49 -11.14
C ILE A 186 -2.80 -25.97 -11.26
N ALA A 187 -2.99 -24.74 -11.70
CA ALA A 187 -4.31 -24.15 -11.88
C ALA A 187 -5.16 -24.96 -12.87
N GLU A 188 -4.58 -25.39 -14.00
CA GLU A 188 -5.25 -26.27 -14.96
C GLU A 188 -5.66 -27.60 -14.35
N LYS A 189 -4.72 -28.30 -13.71
CA LYS A 189 -4.97 -29.63 -13.11
C LYS A 189 -6.00 -29.57 -11.99
N CYS A 190 -6.01 -28.48 -11.22
CA CYS A 190 -6.84 -28.35 -10.04
C CYS A 190 -8.14 -27.57 -10.27
N THR A 191 -8.45 -27.20 -11.52
CA THR A 191 -9.78 -26.66 -11.85
C THR A 191 -10.79 -27.79 -12.01
N THR A 192 -11.89 -27.70 -11.30
CA THR A 192 -12.97 -28.69 -11.25
C THR A 192 -14.34 -28.02 -11.41
N ASP A 193 -15.41 -28.81 -11.38
CA ASP A 193 -16.79 -28.26 -11.37
C ASP A 193 -17.13 -27.53 -10.05
N ASN A 194 -16.33 -27.73 -8.99
CA ASN A 194 -16.60 -27.22 -7.66
C ASN A 194 -15.76 -25.99 -7.28
N TYR A 195 -14.56 -25.86 -7.84
CA TYR A 195 -13.62 -24.77 -7.55
C TYR A 195 -12.68 -24.50 -8.71
N VAL A 196 -12.17 -23.31 -8.80
CA VAL A 196 -11.15 -22.93 -9.79
C VAL A 196 -9.74 -23.28 -9.27
N GLY A 197 -8.80 -23.41 -10.19
CA GLY A 197 -7.42 -23.77 -9.84
C GLY A 197 -6.67 -22.64 -9.14
N ALA A 198 -6.94 -21.39 -9.52
CA ALA A 198 -6.21 -20.23 -8.97
C ALA A 198 -7.12 -19.05 -8.66
N HIS A 199 -6.85 -18.39 -7.53
CA HIS A 199 -7.33 -17.06 -7.19
C HIS A 199 -6.16 -16.06 -7.35
N ILE A 200 -6.28 -15.13 -8.28
CA ILE A 200 -5.22 -14.16 -8.60
C ILE A 200 -5.74 -12.73 -8.50
N ILE A 201 -6.99 -12.48 -8.85
CA ILE A 201 -7.60 -11.17 -8.80
C ILE A 201 -8.22 -10.97 -7.41
N MET A 202 -7.51 -10.30 -6.52
CA MET A 202 -7.94 -10.06 -5.14
C MET A 202 -8.92 -8.90 -5.02
N ASP A 203 -8.73 -7.84 -5.81
CA ASP A 203 -9.64 -6.71 -5.96
C ASP A 203 -9.41 -6.01 -7.30
N HIS A 204 -10.15 -4.95 -7.57
CA HIS A 204 -9.97 -4.09 -8.76
C HIS A 204 -9.39 -2.71 -8.41
N GLY A 205 -9.03 -2.49 -7.14
CA GLY A 205 -8.49 -1.24 -6.63
C GLY A 205 -6.96 -1.25 -6.54
N GLU A 206 -6.47 -0.64 -5.49
CA GLU A 206 -5.03 -0.51 -5.20
C GLU A 206 -4.34 -1.86 -4.94
N GLY A 207 -5.05 -2.83 -4.39
CA GLY A 207 -4.52 -4.18 -4.16
C GLY A 207 -4.22 -4.96 -5.44
N LEU A 208 -4.85 -4.63 -6.58
CA LEU A 208 -4.58 -5.34 -7.83
C LEU A 208 -3.13 -5.16 -8.31
N PRO A 209 -2.57 -3.95 -8.50
CA PRO A 209 -1.17 -3.80 -8.85
C PRO A 209 -0.23 -4.41 -7.79
N TYR A 210 -0.53 -4.26 -6.49
CA TYR A 210 0.26 -4.88 -5.43
C TYR A 210 0.35 -6.40 -5.57
N ALA A 211 -0.76 -7.09 -5.79
CA ALA A 211 -0.78 -8.55 -5.92
C ALA A 211 -0.09 -9.04 -7.21
N LEU A 212 -0.14 -8.25 -8.28
CA LEU A 212 0.40 -8.63 -9.59
C LEU A 212 1.84 -8.16 -9.84
N GLU A 213 2.32 -7.16 -9.12
CA GLU A 213 3.66 -6.59 -9.28
C GLU A 213 4.78 -7.66 -9.28
N PRO A 214 4.77 -8.67 -8.37
CA PRO A 214 5.79 -9.73 -8.38
C PRO A 214 5.86 -10.47 -9.72
N MET A 215 4.75 -10.61 -10.45
CA MET A 215 4.74 -11.23 -11.77
C MET A 215 5.46 -10.37 -12.81
N TYR A 216 5.23 -9.06 -12.81
CA TYR A 216 5.87 -8.14 -13.75
C TYR A 216 7.38 -8.04 -13.47
N ILE A 217 7.77 -7.83 -12.23
CA ILE A 217 9.18 -7.72 -11.83
C ILE A 217 9.95 -9.01 -12.15
N SER A 218 9.36 -10.18 -11.91
CA SER A 218 10.01 -11.47 -12.20
C SER A 218 10.18 -11.76 -13.70
N GLU A 219 9.38 -11.15 -14.57
CA GLU A 219 9.58 -11.19 -16.02
C GLU A 219 10.63 -10.15 -16.49
N GLY A 220 11.14 -9.31 -15.60
CA GLY A 220 12.27 -8.41 -15.84
C GLY A 220 11.94 -6.92 -15.94
N LYS A 221 10.68 -6.54 -15.76
CA LYS A 221 10.28 -5.12 -15.77
C LYS A 221 9.12 -4.83 -14.84
N ASP A 222 9.24 -3.70 -14.18
CA ASP A 222 8.20 -3.09 -13.37
C ASP A 222 7.19 -2.31 -14.24
N TYR A 223 6.16 -1.74 -13.64
CA TYR A 223 5.16 -0.88 -14.28
C TYR A 223 5.73 0.49 -14.72
N ILE A 224 6.78 0.95 -14.05
CA ILE A 224 7.33 2.29 -14.18
C ILE A 224 8.87 2.24 -14.02
N SER A 225 9.57 3.24 -14.51
CA SER A 225 11.01 3.40 -14.28
C SER A 225 11.34 3.54 -12.80
N GLU A 226 12.56 3.14 -12.41
CA GLU A 226 13.05 3.20 -11.02
C GLU A 226 12.94 4.62 -10.42
N ASP A 227 13.08 5.66 -11.25
CA ASP A 227 12.91 7.05 -10.81
C ASP A 227 11.46 7.56 -10.83
N GLY A 228 10.51 6.68 -11.15
CA GLY A 228 9.08 6.96 -11.13
C GLY A 228 8.56 7.89 -12.23
N LYS A 229 9.35 8.16 -13.31
CA LYS A 229 9.00 9.20 -14.28
C LYS A 229 8.54 8.69 -15.64
N GLU A 230 8.82 7.44 -15.97
CA GLU A 230 8.53 6.87 -17.28
C GLU A 230 7.73 5.57 -17.12
N ALA A 231 6.53 5.52 -17.71
CA ALA A 231 5.72 4.33 -17.84
C ALA A 231 5.83 3.70 -19.24
N ASP A 232 6.13 4.53 -20.26
CA ASP A 232 6.34 4.05 -21.64
C ASP A 232 7.61 3.20 -21.71
N GLY A 233 7.50 2.03 -22.33
CA GLY A 233 8.57 1.02 -22.34
C GLY A 233 8.65 0.17 -21.05
N TYR A 234 7.77 0.39 -20.09
CA TYR A 234 7.59 -0.41 -18.87
C TYR A 234 6.25 -1.13 -18.89
N VAL A 235 5.16 -0.46 -18.58
CA VAL A 235 3.81 -1.06 -18.57
C VAL A 235 3.37 -1.61 -19.95
N ASN A 236 3.95 -1.16 -21.02
CA ASN A 236 3.71 -1.61 -22.40
C ASN A 236 4.90 -2.36 -23.01
N SER A 237 5.84 -2.83 -22.21
CA SER A 237 6.97 -3.65 -22.65
C SER A 237 6.55 -5.04 -23.14
N GLU A 238 7.43 -5.76 -23.80
CA GLU A 238 7.17 -7.16 -24.20
C GLU A 238 6.96 -8.05 -22.97
N GLU A 239 7.68 -7.82 -21.88
CA GLU A 239 7.56 -8.50 -20.59
C GLU A 239 6.18 -8.23 -19.97
N ALA A 240 5.74 -6.98 -19.94
CA ALA A 240 4.41 -6.62 -19.41
C ALA A 240 3.28 -7.23 -20.25
N VAL A 241 3.43 -7.25 -21.57
CA VAL A 241 2.47 -7.93 -22.48
C VAL A 241 2.45 -9.44 -22.21
N LYS A 242 3.60 -10.07 -21.96
CA LYS A 242 3.69 -11.48 -21.60
C LYS A 242 2.92 -11.78 -20.32
N THR A 243 3.17 -11.03 -19.25
CA THR A 243 2.48 -11.18 -17.96
C THR A 243 0.96 -10.97 -18.11
N THR A 244 0.55 -9.90 -18.78
CA THR A 244 -0.87 -9.62 -19.00
C THR A 244 -1.55 -10.73 -19.83
N SER A 245 -0.86 -11.25 -20.84
CA SER A 245 -1.36 -12.36 -21.67
C SER A 245 -1.50 -13.65 -20.88
N TYR A 246 -0.54 -13.94 -20.00
CA TYR A 246 -0.60 -15.09 -19.09
C TYR A 246 -1.85 -15.04 -18.19
N LEU A 247 -2.11 -13.88 -17.55
CA LEU A 247 -3.30 -13.68 -16.73
C LEU A 247 -4.60 -13.83 -17.53
N ALA A 248 -4.65 -13.19 -18.71
CA ALA A 248 -5.80 -13.27 -19.60
C ALA A 248 -6.08 -14.72 -20.06
N ASP A 249 -5.03 -15.50 -20.31
CA ASP A 249 -5.13 -16.91 -20.69
C ASP A 249 -5.69 -17.77 -19.56
N LEU A 250 -5.24 -17.60 -18.32
CA LEU A 250 -5.77 -18.33 -17.15
C LEU A 250 -7.28 -18.07 -16.98
N ILE A 251 -7.69 -16.82 -17.11
CA ILE A 251 -9.10 -16.41 -17.00
C ILE A 251 -9.91 -16.96 -18.20
N ALA A 252 -9.41 -16.81 -19.42
CA ALA A 252 -10.11 -17.28 -20.62
C ALA A 252 -10.29 -18.81 -20.65
N LYS A 253 -9.39 -19.55 -20.04
CA LYS A 253 -9.46 -21.02 -19.88
C LYS A 253 -10.33 -21.44 -18.69
N GLY A 254 -10.77 -20.51 -17.86
CA GLY A 254 -11.57 -20.78 -16.67
C GLY A 254 -10.76 -21.35 -15.49
N TYR A 255 -9.43 -21.17 -15.49
CA TYR A 255 -8.55 -21.64 -14.41
C TYR A 255 -8.46 -20.63 -13.26
N ALA A 256 -8.84 -19.39 -13.52
CA ALA A 256 -8.95 -18.30 -12.54
C ALA A 256 -10.19 -17.45 -12.79
N ASN A 257 -10.73 -16.83 -11.75
CA ASN A 257 -11.82 -15.87 -11.87
C ASN A 257 -11.30 -14.47 -12.22
N ILE A 258 -12.08 -13.70 -13.01
CA ILE A 258 -11.82 -12.29 -13.29
C ILE A 258 -12.35 -11.37 -12.18
N GLU A 259 -13.42 -11.79 -11.51
CA GLU A 259 -14.03 -11.01 -10.43
C GLU A 259 -13.40 -11.38 -9.09
N PRO A 260 -13.07 -10.40 -8.23
CA PRO A 260 -12.60 -10.69 -6.89
C PRO A 260 -13.71 -11.36 -6.08
N ILE A 261 -13.40 -12.49 -5.47
CA ILE A 261 -14.33 -13.23 -4.61
C ILE A 261 -13.76 -13.22 -3.19
N THR A 262 -14.48 -12.55 -2.29
CA THR A 262 -14.05 -12.44 -0.90
C THR A 262 -13.92 -13.83 -0.27
N ASP A 263 -12.78 -14.05 0.41
CA ASP A 263 -12.45 -15.29 1.11
C ASP A 263 -12.51 -16.56 0.21
N GLU A 264 -12.31 -16.42 -1.10
CA GLU A 264 -12.42 -17.53 -2.05
C GLU A 264 -11.56 -18.73 -1.62
N PHE A 265 -10.31 -18.49 -1.25
CA PHE A 265 -9.39 -19.54 -0.78
C PHE A 265 -9.84 -20.14 0.57
N LEU A 266 -10.23 -19.32 1.54
CA LEU A 266 -10.67 -19.76 2.86
C LEU A 266 -11.97 -20.58 2.81
N ASN A 267 -12.85 -20.24 1.85
CA ASN A 267 -14.10 -20.96 1.62
C ASN A 267 -13.94 -22.21 0.76
N GLY A 268 -12.72 -22.50 0.30
CA GLY A 268 -12.43 -23.66 -0.53
C GLY A 268 -12.96 -23.57 -1.96
N ALA A 269 -13.18 -22.36 -2.45
CA ALA A 269 -13.65 -22.11 -3.83
C ALA A 269 -12.50 -22.02 -4.85
N CYS A 270 -11.24 -22.05 -4.41
CA CYS A 270 -10.06 -22.17 -5.26
C CYS A 270 -9.01 -23.10 -4.63
N ALA A 271 -8.16 -23.69 -5.47
CA ALA A 271 -7.10 -24.60 -5.05
C ALA A 271 -5.83 -23.85 -4.59
N THR A 272 -5.53 -22.73 -5.25
CA THR A 272 -4.36 -21.90 -4.99
C THR A 272 -4.74 -20.42 -4.96
N MET A 273 -3.90 -19.61 -4.31
CA MET A 273 -4.07 -18.16 -4.21
C MET A 273 -2.71 -17.48 -4.30
N LEU A 274 -2.65 -16.38 -5.04
CA LEU A 274 -1.57 -15.40 -4.97
C LEU A 274 -2.10 -14.21 -4.13
N GLY A 275 -1.49 -13.97 -2.98
CA GLY A 275 -1.98 -12.91 -2.08
C GLY A 275 -1.12 -12.66 -0.87
#